data_03882d1f91e60887b96b5fbd405816d9
#
_entry.id   03882d1f91e60887b96b5fbd405816d9
#
_cell.length_a   1.000
_cell.length_b   1.000
_cell.length_c   1.000
_cell.angle_alpha   90.00
_cell.angle_beta   90.00
_cell.angle_gamma   90.00
#
_symmetry.space_group_name_H-M   'P 1'
#
loop_
_entity.id
_entity.type
_entity.pdbx_description
1 polymer ?
#
loop_
_entity_poly.entity_id
_entity_poly.type
_entity_poly.pdbx_seq_one_letter_code
_entity_poly.pdbx_strand_id
1 'polypeptide(L)'
;MSLIQEIKEQVLQGNQIAKAEALQLYGEPLEELCLAADEIRYQFCGNRFDLCTIINGKSGRCSENCKYCAQSACYHTEIEEYPLLAVEKIKEQAKYNEERGVLRYSIVTSGKALNDTEVEHVCESVREIHKESKIKVCVSGGLLNETQFRKLKQAGVTRVHNNLETSRQNFPNVCTTHTYEDKIAAIRAAWKAGIEVCSGGIMGLGETVEDRIDLALEVRKLGVKSMPVNLLNPIPGTPYEHNPVLTTEEMRRIVAVFRFCFRMHGFALQEEEGFSRIKEDPALHPGQMLQFQETC
;
A
#
# COMPACT_ATOMS: atom_id res chain seq x y z
N MET A 1 -29.66 -13.06 -16.77
CA MET A 1 -28.38 -12.35 -16.59
C MET A 1 -27.70 -13.02 -15.40
N SER A 2 -26.40 -13.30 -15.44
CA SER A 2 -25.72 -13.85 -14.26
C SER A 2 -25.57 -12.78 -13.18
N LEU A 3 -25.39 -13.19 -11.92
CA LEU A 3 -25.18 -12.27 -10.81
C LEU A 3 -24.00 -11.30 -11.09
N ILE A 4 -22.90 -11.83 -11.64
CA ILE A 4 -21.74 -11.03 -12.03
C ILE A 4 -22.13 -9.90 -13.00
N GLN A 5 -22.91 -10.23 -14.04
CA GLN A 5 -23.31 -9.24 -15.05
C GLN A 5 -24.26 -8.19 -14.47
N GLU A 6 -25.20 -8.61 -13.62
CA GLU A 6 -26.11 -7.68 -12.96
C GLU A 6 -25.36 -6.67 -12.07
N ILE A 7 -24.45 -7.16 -11.20
CA ILE A 7 -23.68 -6.30 -10.32
C ILE A 7 -22.69 -5.44 -11.12
N LYS A 8 -22.07 -5.97 -12.20
CA LYS A 8 -21.20 -5.20 -13.08
C LYS A 8 -21.94 -4.00 -13.68
N GLU A 9 -23.14 -4.20 -14.24
CA GLU A 9 -23.92 -3.11 -14.80
C GLU A 9 -24.25 -2.03 -13.76
N GLN A 10 -24.60 -2.42 -12.53
CA GLN A 10 -24.81 -1.47 -11.44
C GLN A 10 -23.54 -0.63 -11.16
N VAL A 11 -22.38 -1.28 -11.10
CA VAL A 11 -21.08 -0.60 -10.87
C VAL A 11 -20.76 0.35 -12.03
N LEU A 12 -20.95 -0.06 -13.27
CA LEU A 12 -20.73 0.76 -14.47
C LEU A 12 -21.63 1.99 -14.49
N GLN A 13 -22.88 1.89 -14.00
CA GLN A 13 -23.82 3.02 -13.84
C GLN A 13 -23.48 3.95 -12.68
N GLY A 14 -22.47 3.62 -11.90
CA GLY A 14 -22.00 4.46 -10.80
C GLY A 14 -22.50 4.04 -9.41
N ASN A 15 -23.23 2.94 -9.27
CA ASN A 15 -23.68 2.44 -7.97
C ASN A 15 -22.53 1.79 -7.20
N GLN A 16 -22.62 1.84 -5.87
CA GLN A 16 -21.69 1.14 -4.98
C GLN A 16 -22.31 -0.16 -4.54
N ILE A 17 -21.55 -1.22 -4.58
CA ILE A 17 -21.99 -2.52 -4.07
C ILE A 17 -21.95 -2.56 -2.53
N ALA A 18 -22.87 -3.32 -1.94
CA ALA A 18 -22.94 -3.62 -0.53
C ALA A 18 -22.06 -4.83 -0.17
N LYS A 19 -21.81 -5.05 1.14
CA LYS A 19 -21.05 -6.20 1.65
C LYS A 19 -21.62 -7.53 1.18
N ALA A 20 -22.96 -7.67 1.22
CA ALA A 20 -23.63 -8.90 0.80
C ALA A 20 -23.36 -9.26 -0.68
N GLU A 21 -23.40 -8.25 -1.56
CA GLU A 21 -23.11 -8.45 -2.99
C GLU A 21 -21.64 -8.82 -3.22
N ALA A 22 -20.71 -8.18 -2.48
CA ALA A 22 -19.28 -8.51 -2.57
C ALA A 22 -19.00 -9.96 -2.08
N LEU A 23 -19.69 -10.42 -1.03
CA LEU A 23 -19.59 -11.80 -0.54
C LEU A 23 -20.16 -12.80 -1.56
N GLN A 24 -21.28 -12.48 -2.21
CA GLN A 24 -21.85 -13.31 -3.27
C GLN A 24 -20.89 -13.46 -4.46
N LEU A 25 -20.31 -12.32 -4.93
CA LEU A 25 -19.32 -12.31 -6.00
C LEU A 25 -18.10 -13.18 -5.68
N TYR A 26 -17.72 -13.28 -4.40
CA TYR A 26 -16.57 -14.09 -3.99
C TYR A 26 -16.78 -15.60 -4.24
N GLY A 27 -18.04 -16.08 -4.31
CA GLY A 27 -18.42 -17.46 -4.64
C GLY A 27 -18.54 -17.75 -6.13
N GLU A 28 -18.49 -16.75 -7.00
CA GLU A 28 -18.76 -16.88 -8.42
C GLU A 28 -17.56 -17.47 -9.22
N PRO A 29 -17.79 -17.96 -10.45
CA PRO A 29 -16.73 -18.49 -11.29
C PRO A 29 -15.60 -17.46 -11.55
N LEU A 30 -14.36 -17.86 -11.26
CA LEU A 30 -13.21 -16.96 -11.23
C LEU A 30 -12.97 -16.26 -12.58
N GLU A 31 -13.01 -16.98 -13.69
CA GLU A 31 -12.70 -16.40 -14.99
C GLU A 31 -13.76 -15.36 -15.43
N GLU A 32 -15.05 -15.62 -15.18
CA GLU A 32 -16.11 -14.66 -15.46
C GLU A 32 -15.98 -13.42 -14.58
N LEU A 33 -15.65 -13.63 -13.30
CA LEU A 33 -15.43 -12.55 -12.34
C LEU A 33 -14.25 -11.66 -12.75
N CYS A 34 -13.12 -12.25 -13.17
CA CYS A 34 -11.95 -11.53 -13.63
C CYS A 34 -12.24 -10.73 -14.92
N LEU A 35 -12.96 -11.31 -15.88
CA LEU A 35 -13.34 -10.61 -17.10
C LEU A 35 -14.23 -9.39 -16.79
N ALA A 36 -15.23 -9.56 -15.95
CA ALA A 36 -16.11 -8.45 -15.55
C ALA A 36 -15.35 -7.36 -14.76
N ALA A 37 -14.41 -7.76 -13.89
CA ALA A 37 -13.55 -6.82 -13.18
C ALA A 37 -12.64 -6.03 -14.12
N ASP A 38 -12.11 -6.66 -15.17
CA ASP A 38 -11.29 -5.98 -16.19
C ASP A 38 -12.11 -5.00 -17.03
N GLU A 39 -13.35 -5.31 -17.37
CA GLU A 39 -14.25 -4.36 -18.03
C GLU A 39 -14.50 -3.12 -17.16
N ILE A 40 -14.74 -3.31 -15.85
CA ILE A 40 -14.88 -2.20 -14.89
C ILE A 40 -13.58 -1.37 -14.86
N ARG A 41 -12.41 -2.02 -14.77
CA ARG A 41 -11.11 -1.35 -14.82
C ARG A 41 -10.97 -0.52 -16.08
N TYR A 42 -11.21 -1.12 -17.23
CA TYR A 42 -11.06 -0.45 -18.52
C TYR A 42 -11.97 0.79 -18.64
N GLN A 43 -13.22 0.67 -18.20
CA GLN A 43 -14.17 1.77 -18.24
C GLN A 43 -13.74 2.98 -17.39
N PHE A 44 -13.18 2.74 -16.21
CA PHE A 44 -12.86 3.83 -15.28
C PHE A 44 -11.38 4.24 -15.29
N CYS A 45 -10.48 3.36 -15.67
CA CYS A 45 -9.02 3.58 -15.62
C CYS A 45 -8.35 3.56 -16.99
N GLY A 46 -8.99 2.99 -18.01
CA GLY A 46 -8.38 2.79 -19.33
C GLY A 46 -7.20 1.82 -19.26
N ASN A 47 -6.18 2.07 -20.09
CA ASN A 47 -4.94 1.27 -20.15
C ASN A 47 -3.74 2.01 -19.53
N ARG A 48 -3.99 2.92 -18.62
CA ARG A 48 -2.90 3.62 -17.93
C ARG A 48 -2.31 2.75 -16.83
N PHE A 49 -1.00 2.79 -16.76
CA PHE A 49 -0.21 2.04 -15.79
C PHE A 49 0.82 2.97 -15.17
N ASP A 50 0.74 3.19 -13.87
CA ASP A 50 1.68 4.03 -13.14
C ASP A 50 2.70 3.17 -12.40
N LEU A 51 3.98 3.45 -12.62
CA LEU A 51 5.07 2.85 -11.85
C LEU A 51 5.30 3.65 -10.57
N CYS A 52 5.33 2.95 -9.45
CA CYS A 52 5.72 3.48 -8.15
C CYS A 52 6.89 2.65 -7.61
N THR A 53 7.91 3.33 -7.07
CA THR A 53 9.05 2.65 -6.43
C THR A 53 9.15 3.04 -4.97
N ILE A 54 9.82 2.19 -4.19
CA ILE A 54 10.07 2.40 -2.77
C ILE A 54 11.57 2.46 -2.53
N ILE A 55 11.99 3.37 -1.64
CA ILE A 55 13.25 3.28 -0.92
C ILE A 55 12.97 2.96 0.54
N ASN A 56 13.64 1.96 1.09
CA ASN A 56 13.67 1.77 2.53
C ASN A 56 14.59 2.84 3.13
N GLY A 57 14.00 3.99 3.51
CA GLY A 57 14.74 5.16 3.98
C GLY A 57 15.28 5.03 5.41
N LYS A 58 14.70 4.13 6.22
CA LYS A 58 15.13 3.80 7.58
C LYS A 58 14.76 2.37 7.88
N SER A 59 15.69 1.56 8.41
CA SER A 59 15.49 0.14 8.61
C SER A 59 15.70 -0.30 10.04
N GLY A 60 14.89 -1.26 10.49
CA GLY A 60 14.98 -1.91 11.79
C GLY A 60 14.46 -1.08 12.97
N ARG A 61 14.58 -1.66 14.17
CA ARG A 61 14.26 -1.04 15.47
C ARG A 61 12.87 -0.44 15.60
N CYS A 62 11.87 -0.97 14.87
CA CYS A 62 10.50 -0.54 15.04
C CYS A 62 9.95 -1.02 16.39
N SER A 63 9.36 -0.11 17.18
CA SER A 63 8.77 -0.43 18.49
C SER A 63 7.47 -1.24 18.40
N GLU A 64 6.93 -1.37 17.20
CA GLU A 64 5.63 -2.02 16.98
C GLU A 64 5.78 -3.52 16.78
N ASN A 65 4.79 -4.29 17.26
CA ASN A 65 4.78 -5.74 17.21
C ASN A 65 3.94 -6.34 16.08
N CYS A 66 3.87 -5.67 14.94
CA CYS A 66 3.17 -6.20 13.76
C CYS A 66 3.75 -7.56 13.38
N LYS A 67 2.94 -8.63 13.47
CA LYS A 67 3.41 -10.03 13.41
C LYS A 67 4.01 -10.46 12.06
N TYR A 68 3.75 -9.71 11.00
CA TYR A 68 4.30 -9.95 9.67
C TYR A 68 5.61 -9.21 9.39
N CYS A 69 5.97 -8.24 10.24
CA CYS A 69 6.95 -7.22 9.88
C CYS A 69 8.36 -7.55 10.37
N ALA A 70 9.29 -7.71 9.42
CA ALA A 70 10.71 -7.93 9.71
C ALA A 70 11.38 -6.74 10.42
N GLN A 71 10.81 -5.53 10.31
CA GLN A 71 11.37 -4.30 10.89
C GLN A 71 11.13 -4.17 12.40
N SER A 72 10.31 -5.06 12.98
CA SER A 72 9.95 -5.02 14.40
C SER A 72 11.13 -5.40 15.30
N ALA A 73 11.41 -4.57 16.31
CA ALA A 73 12.39 -4.92 17.37
C ALA A 73 11.89 -6.02 18.32
N CYS A 74 10.63 -6.42 18.21
CA CYS A 74 10.07 -7.52 19.01
C CYS A 74 10.46 -8.91 18.48
N TYR A 75 11.00 -9.00 17.28
CA TYR A 75 11.32 -10.26 16.59
C TYR A 75 12.78 -10.32 16.18
N HIS A 76 13.28 -11.53 15.98
CA HIS A 76 14.67 -11.77 15.55
C HIS A 76 14.68 -12.11 14.06
N THR A 77 14.85 -11.09 13.23
CA THR A 77 14.92 -11.22 11.77
C THR A 77 16.29 -10.78 11.26
N GLU A 78 16.74 -11.39 10.17
CA GLU A 78 18.03 -11.07 9.54
C GLU A 78 17.89 -9.88 8.57
N ILE A 79 17.62 -8.68 9.10
CA ILE A 79 17.57 -7.46 8.30
C ILE A 79 18.76 -6.56 8.59
N GLU A 80 19.20 -5.81 7.60
CA GLU A 80 20.14 -4.71 7.80
C GLU A 80 19.47 -3.56 8.54
N GLU A 81 20.03 -3.13 9.66
CA GLU A 81 19.54 -1.99 10.43
C GLU A 81 20.34 -0.73 10.14
N TYR A 82 19.66 0.36 9.81
CA TYR A 82 20.28 1.67 9.60
C TYR A 82 19.34 2.82 9.96
N PRO A 83 19.90 3.98 10.40
CA PRO A 83 19.12 5.18 10.64
C PRO A 83 18.58 5.76 9.32
N LEU A 84 17.83 6.85 9.41
CA LEU A 84 17.34 7.56 8.23
C LEU A 84 18.50 7.91 7.29
N LEU A 85 18.37 7.51 6.02
CA LEU A 85 19.39 7.69 4.99
C LEU A 85 19.69 9.18 4.77
N ALA A 86 20.91 9.48 4.36
CA ALA A 86 21.31 10.82 4.00
C ALA A 86 20.48 11.39 2.84
N VAL A 87 20.25 12.69 2.84
CA VAL A 87 19.48 13.42 1.83
C VAL A 87 19.96 13.13 0.41
N GLU A 88 21.28 13.12 0.23
CA GLU A 88 21.93 12.87 -1.06
C GLU A 88 21.55 11.50 -1.62
N LYS A 89 21.57 10.46 -0.78
CA LYS A 89 21.25 9.09 -1.20
C LYS A 89 19.78 8.97 -1.60
N ILE A 90 18.88 9.59 -0.84
CA ILE A 90 17.43 9.61 -1.16
C ILE A 90 17.19 10.35 -2.48
N LYS A 91 17.88 11.47 -2.70
CA LYS A 91 17.80 12.28 -3.93
C LYS A 91 18.34 11.52 -5.15
N GLU A 92 19.52 10.91 -5.04
CA GLU A 92 20.11 10.13 -6.12
C GLU A 92 19.21 9.01 -6.59
N GLN A 93 18.59 8.29 -5.65
CA GLN A 93 17.66 7.21 -5.97
C GLN A 93 16.36 7.74 -6.61
N ALA A 94 15.87 8.88 -6.19
CA ALA A 94 14.70 9.51 -6.83
C ALA A 94 14.98 9.84 -8.30
N LYS A 95 16.14 10.44 -8.59
CA LYS A 95 16.57 10.77 -9.94
C LYS A 95 16.76 9.52 -10.80
N TYR A 96 17.42 8.49 -10.26
CA TYR A 96 17.60 7.19 -10.93
C TYR A 96 16.26 6.58 -11.35
N ASN A 97 15.24 6.65 -10.48
CA ASN A 97 13.91 6.13 -10.79
C ASN A 97 13.17 6.99 -11.83
N GLU A 98 13.25 8.32 -11.75
CA GLU A 98 12.64 9.22 -12.74
C GLU A 98 13.17 8.96 -14.15
N GLU A 99 14.49 8.79 -14.29
CA GLU A 99 15.15 8.48 -15.59
C GLU A 99 14.67 7.17 -16.20
N ARG A 100 14.06 6.28 -15.40
CA ARG A 100 13.45 5.01 -15.84
C ARG A 100 11.94 5.08 -16.02
N GLY A 101 11.38 6.29 -16.01
CA GLY A 101 9.97 6.52 -16.26
C GLY A 101 9.06 6.25 -15.04
N VAL A 102 9.63 6.12 -13.83
CA VAL A 102 8.85 5.97 -12.61
C VAL A 102 8.14 7.29 -12.30
N LEU A 103 6.83 7.23 -12.12
CA LEU A 103 6.01 8.41 -11.87
C LEU A 103 5.99 8.83 -10.40
N ARG A 104 6.21 7.87 -9.48
CA ARG A 104 6.13 8.10 -8.05
C ARG A 104 7.21 7.35 -7.29
N TYR A 105 7.85 8.05 -6.40
CA TYR A 105 8.91 7.55 -5.52
C TYR A 105 8.45 7.64 -4.07
N SER A 106 8.51 6.54 -3.33
CA SER A 106 8.04 6.45 -1.95
C SER A 106 9.20 6.28 -0.98
N ILE A 107 9.33 7.20 -0.03
CA ILE A 107 10.27 7.11 1.10
C ILE A 107 9.54 6.36 2.22
N VAL A 108 9.96 5.13 2.49
CA VAL A 108 9.39 4.26 3.54
C VAL A 108 10.34 4.20 4.72
N THR A 109 9.82 4.26 5.93
CA THR A 109 10.64 4.23 7.14
C THR A 109 10.09 3.27 8.18
N SER A 110 10.98 2.56 8.86
CA SER A 110 10.63 1.79 10.06
C SER A 110 10.27 2.71 11.23
N GLY A 111 9.47 2.19 12.16
CA GLY A 111 9.06 2.90 13.38
C GLY A 111 7.55 3.16 13.45
N LYS A 112 7.02 3.37 14.66
CA LYS A 112 5.63 3.72 14.88
C LYS A 112 5.25 5.02 14.18
N ALA A 113 6.12 6.02 14.27
CA ALA A 113 6.04 7.31 13.60
C ALA A 113 7.43 7.96 13.55
N LEU A 114 7.69 8.76 12.53
CA LEU A 114 8.86 9.65 12.52
C LEU A 114 8.72 10.70 13.62
N ASN A 115 9.81 11.02 14.30
CA ASN A 115 9.87 12.17 15.19
C ASN A 115 10.01 13.48 14.38
N ASP A 116 9.91 14.65 15.05
CA ASP A 116 9.92 15.94 14.36
C ASP A 116 11.22 16.24 13.62
N THR A 117 12.36 15.77 14.13
CA THR A 117 13.68 15.92 13.46
C THR A 117 13.74 15.06 12.21
N GLU A 118 13.27 13.82 12.28
CA GLU A 118 13.20 12.92 11.13
C GLU A 118 12.20 13.41 10.07
N VAL A 119 11.07 14.00 10.49
CA VAL A 119 10.12 14.64 9.56
C VAL A 119 10.79 15.79 8.82
N GLU A 120 11.57 16.65 9.52
CA GLU A 120 12.27 17.76 8.86
C GLU A 120 13.35 17.26 7.90
N HIS A 121 14.08 16.19 8.25
CA HIS A 121 15.05 15.56 7.36
C HIS A 121 14.39 15.00 6.08
N VAL A 122 13.22 14.35 6.21
CA VAL A 122 12.43 13.92 5.05
C VAL A 122 11.95 15.12 4.23
N CYS A 123 11.51 16.21 4.88
CA CYS A 123 11.13 17.44 4.20
C CYS A 123 12.29 18.04 3.40
N GLU A 124 13.50 18.04 3.96
CA GLU A 124 14.71 18.47 3.26
C GLU A 124 14.99 17.59 2.05
N SER A 125 14.95 16.26 2.23
CA SER A 125 15.12 15.30 1.12
C SER A 125 14.14 15.58 -0.03
N VAL A 126 12.87 15.83 0.29
CA VAL A 126 11.84 16.13 -0.71
C VAL A 126 12.11 17.44 -1.44
N ARG A 127 12.53 18.48 -0.71
CA ARG A 127 12.90 19.79 -1.33
C ARG A 127 14.09 19.63 -2.27
N GLU A 128 15.12 18.85 -1.85
CA GLU A 128 16.30 18.59 -2.69
C GLU A 128 15.96 17.76 -3.93
N ILE A 129 15.07 16.76 -3.81
CA ILE A 129 14.55 16.03 -4.97
C ILE A 129 13.90 17.01 -5.96
N HIS A 130 13.01 17.87 -5.50
CA HIS A 130 12.27 18.78 -6.37
C HIS A 130 13.07 19.91 -7.01
N LYS A 131 14.33 20.13 -6.60
CA LYS A 131 15.24 21.04 -7.33
C LYS A 131 15.67 20.48 -8.69
N GLU A 132 15.76 19.15 -8.82
CA GLU A 132 16.34 18.48 -9.99
C GLU A 132 15.39 17.48 -10.68
N SER A 133 14.26 17.12 -10.03
CA SER A 133 13.35 16.06 -10.46
C SER A 133 11.89 16.51 -10.34
N LYS A 134 11.05 16.01 -11.25
CA LYS A 134 9.59 16.20 -11.24
C LYS A 134 8.86 14.98 -10.70
N ILE A 135 9.58 13.95 -10.26
CA ILE A 135 8.99 12.73 -9.71
C ILE A 135 8.07 13.07 -8.54
N LYS A 136 6.89 12.45 -8.50
CA LYS A 136 5.97 12.65 -7.39
C LYS A 136 6.47 11.90 -6.15
N VAL A 137 6.60 12.58 -5.03
CA VAL A 137 7.07 11.96 -3.79
C VAL A 137 5.91 11.52 -2.92
N CYS A 138 6.00 10.29 -2.43
CA CYS A 138 5.16 9.69 -1.42
C CYS A 138 6.00 9.42 -0.15
N VAL A 139 5.37 9.41 1.02
CA VAL A 139 6.03 9.09 2.30
C VAL A 139 5.21 8.07 3.08
N SER A 140 5.88 7.04 3.63
CA SER A 140 5.35 6.13 4.62
C SER A 140 6.13 6.34 5.91
N GLY A 141 5.68 7.29 6.73
CA GLY A 141 6.35 7.73 7.97
C GLY A 141 5.63 7.30 9.25
N GLY A 142 4.69 6.33 9.16
CA GLY A 142 3.92 5.83 10.31
C GLY A 142 2.76 6.73 10.73
N LEU A 143 2.47 6.74 12.02
CA LEU A 143 1.28 7.39 12.61
C LEU A 143 1.54 8.87 12.93
N LEU A 144 1.78 9.67 11.88
CA LEU A 144 2.06 11.09 12.00
C LEU A 144 0.79 11.88 12.39
N ASN A 145 0.98 13.02 13.06
CA ASN A 145 -0.07 13.97 13.35
C ASN A 145 -0.28 15.00 12.23
N GLU A 146 -1.33 15.80 12.31
CA GLU A 146 -1.69 16.78 11.29
C GLU A 146 -0.58 17.83 11.06
N THR A 147 0.11 18.28 12.12
CA THR A 147 1.20 19.27 12.00
C THR A 147 2.37 18.71 11.20
N GLN A 148 2.75 17.46 11.46
CA GLN A 148 3.80 16.76 10.72
C GLN A 148 3.41 16.56 9.25
N PHE A 149 2.16 16.15 8.97
CA PHE A 149 1.67 16.06 7.61
C PHE A 149 1.64 17.41 6.89
N ARG A 150 1.30 18.51 7.56
CA ARG A 150 1.37 19.85 6.97
C ARG A 150 2.79 20.23 6.56
N LYS A 151 3.81 19.89 7.37
CA LYS A 151 5.22 20.09 7.01
C LYS A 151 5.59 19.31 5.74
N LEU A 152 5.25 18.03 5.69
CA LEU A 152 5.46 17.18 4.51
C LEU A 152 4.77 17.75 3.26
N LYS A 153 3.53 18.23 3.40
CA LYS A 153 2.80 18.88 2.30
C LYS A 153 3.52 20.12 1.78
N GLN A 154 3.99 20.98 2.69
CA GLN A 154 4.73 22.19 2.35
C GLN A 154 6.08 21.88 1.67
N ALA A 155 6.71 20.75 2.01
CA ALA A 155 7.93 20.30 1.35
C ALA A 155 7.70 19.75 -0.06
N GLY A 156 6.44 19.43 -0.43
CA GLY A 156 6.10 18.93 -1.77
C GLY A 156 5.63 17.47 -1.81
N VAL A 157 5.43 16.81 -0.65
CA VAL A 157 4.86 15.47 -0.61
C VAL A 157 3.44 15.49 -1.16
N THR A 158 3.17 14.64 -2.15
CA THR A 158 1.87 14.58 -2.84
C THR A 158 0.96 13.51 -2.26
N ARG A 159 1.52 12.42 -1.71
CA ARG A 159 0.77 11.29 -1.17
C ARG A 159 1.48 10.71 0.05
N VAL A 160 0.71 10.16 0.98
CA VAL A 160 1.23 9.33 2.06
C VAL A 160 0.69 7.92 1.94
N HIS A 161 1.52 6.95 2.32
CA HIS A 161 1.13 5.55 2.42
C HIS A 161 0.95 5.19 3.89
N ASN A 162 -0.24 4.72 4.24
CA ASN A 162 -0.56 4.22 5.58
C ASN A 162 -1.65 3.16 5.48
N ASN A 163 -1.24 1.90 5.40
CA ASN A 163 -2.15 0.78 5.29
C ASN A 163 -2.97 0.55 6.55
N LEU A 164 -4.21 0.10 6.38
CA LEU A 164 -5.02 -0.49 7.45
C LEU A 164 -4.60 -1.92 7.79
N GLU A 165 -3.89 -2.58 6.86
CA GLU A 165 -3.35 -3.93 6.86
C GLU A 165 -4.41 -5.03 6.76
N THR A 166 -5.48 -4.96 7.54
CA THR A 166 -6.56 -5.94 7.59
C THR A 166 -7.87 -5.28 8.02
N SER A 167 -8.92 -6.05 8.30
CA SER A 167 -10.16 -5.52 8.89
C SER A 167 -9.95 -5.01 10.31
N ARG A 168 -10.90 -4.19 10.78
CA ARG A 168 -10.96 -3.75 12.17
C ARG A 168 -11.06 -4.91 13.15
N GLN A 169 -11.80 -5.96 12.78
CA GLN A 169 -12.02 -7.13 13.62
C GLN A 169 -10.75 -7.98 13.74
N ASN A 170 -10.03 -8.16 12.63
CA ASN A 170 -8.81 -8.98 12.63
C ASN A 170 -7.57 -8.21 13.12
N PHE A 171 -7.58 -6.88 13.12
CA PHE A 171 -6.41 -6.06 13.45
C PHE A 171 -5.75 -6.41 14.81
N PRO A 172 -6.48 -6.67 15.90
CA PRO A 172 -5.87 -7.07 17.17
C PRO A 172 -5.09 -8.38 17.11
N ASN A 173 -5.39 -9.24 16.16
CA ASN A 173 -4.64 -10.49 15.92
C ASN A 173 -3.29 -10.22 15.23
N VAL A 174 -3.16 -9.09 14.53
CA VAL A 174 -1.98 -8.71 13.74
C VAL A 174 -1.02 -7.81 14.52
N CYS A 175 -1.54 -6.84 15.26
CA CYS A 175 -0.76 -5.87 16.02
C CYS A 175 -1.49 -5.46 17.30
N THR A 176 -0.74 -5.28 18.41
CA THR A 176 -1.30 -4.86 19.71
C THR A 176 -0.64 -3.60 20.28
N THR A 177 0.42 -3.09 19.65
CA THR A 177 1.15 -1.89 20.13
C THR A 177 0.56 -0.57 19.62
N HIS A 178 -0.31 -0.65 18.63
CA HIS A 178 -1.21 0.44 18.21
C HIS A 178 -2.53 -0.17 17.74
N THR A 179 -3.53 0.69 17.59
CA THR A 179 -4.90 0.29 17.30
C THR A 179 -5.27 0.58 15.83
N TYR A 180 -6.34 -0.04 15.38
CA TYR A 180 -6.95 0.29 14.10
C TYR A 180 -7.39 1.77 14.04
N GLU A 181 -7.87 2.31 15.16
CA GLU A 181 -8.26 3.72 15.26
C GLU A 181 -7.09 4.68 15.15
N ASP A 182 -5.89 4.30 15.60
CA ASP A 182 -4.68 5.10 15.42
C ASP A 182 -4.36 5.22 13.90
N LYS A 183 -4.56 4.14 13.14
CA LYS A 183 -4.43 4.15 11.66
C LYS A 183 -5.44 5.10 11.03
N ILE A 184 -6.71 4.99 11.41
CA ILE A 184 -7.78 5.87 10.93
C ILE A 184 -7.48 7.34 11.27
N ALA A 185 -7.01 7.61 12.49
CA ALA A 185 -6.67 8.97 12.92
C ALA A 185 -5.53 9.57 12.07
N ALA A 186 -4.49 8.79 11.77
CA ALA A 186 -3.39 9.23 10.91
C ALA A 186 -3.85 9.50 9.46
N ILE A 187 -4.70 8.64 8.89
CA ILE A 187 -5.30 8.84 7.56
C ILE A 187 -6.11 10.14 7.54
N ARG A 188 -6.95 10.37 8.55
CA ARG A 188 -7.73 11.61 8.67
C ARG A 188 -6.85 12.85 8.84
N ALA A 189 -5.74 12.74 9.60
CA ALA A 189 -4.78 13.82 9.77
C ALA A 189 -4.09 14.18 8.45
N ALA A 190 -3.74 13.20 7.62
CA ALA A 190 -3.20 13.42 6.28
C ALA A 190 -4.21 14.15 5.36
N TRP A 191 -5.47 13.73 5.37
CA TRP A 191 -6.54 14.42 4.63
C TRP A 191 -6.71 15.88 5.06
N LYS A 192 -6.71 16.15 6.38
CA LYS A 192 -6.78 17.53 6.90
C LYS A 192 -5.59 18.39 6.48
N ALA A 193 -4.43 17.78 6.32
CA ALA A 193 -3.24 18.45 5.80
C ALA A 193 -3.25 18.64 4.26
N GLY A 194 -4.27 18.13 3.56
CA GLY A 194 -4.40 18.22 2.11
C GLY A 194 -3.47 17.32 1.33
N ILE A 195 -3.04 16.18 1.93
CA ILE A 195 -2.22 15.16 1.26
C ILE A 195 -3.12 13.99 0.84
N GLU A 196 -2.92 13.47 -0.37
CA GLU A 196 -3.58 12.23 -0.79
C GLU A 196 -3.11 11.04 0.05
N VAL A 197 -3.98 10.06 0.24
CA VAL A 197 -3.66 8.85 0.98
C VAL A 197 -3.75 7.63 0.07
N CYS A 198 -2.74 6.77 0.18
CA CYS A 198 -2.72 5.40 -0.30
C CYS A 198 -2.87 4.50 0.92
N SER A 199 -3.89 3.65 0.94
CA SER A 199 -4.16 2.75 2.08
C SER A 199 -4.84 1.49 1.59
N GLY A 200 -4.37 0.36 2.04
CA GLY A 200 -4.86 -0.98 1.73
C GLY A 200 -4.48 -1.95 2.81
N GLY A 201 -4.06 -3.15 2.43
CA GLY A 201 -3.70 -4.18 3.40
C GLY A 201 -2.91 -5.33 2.81
N ILE A 202 -2.63 -6.28 3.68
CA ILE A 202 -1.90 -7.52 3.38
C ILE A 202 -2.90 -8.68 3.46
N MET A 203 -2.94 -9.49 2.42
CA MET A 203 -3.75 -10.70 2.37
C MET A 203 -2.92 -11.90 2.82
N GLY A 204 -3.48 -12.77 3.66
CA GLY A 204 -2.79 -13.93 4.24
C GLY A 204 -2.41 -13.75 5.71
N LEU A 205 -2.89 -12.71 6.39
CA LEU A 205 -2.65 -12.46 7.82
C LEU A 205 -3.56 -13.31 8.75
N GLY A 206 -4.21 -14.35 8.22
CA GLY A 206 -5.19 -15.16 8.95
C GLY A 206 -6.61 -14.57 8.96
N GLU A 207 -6.84 -13.59 8.12
CA GLU A 207 -8.15 -12.95 7.91
C GLU A 207 -9.11 -13.86 7.13
N THR A 208 -10.40 -13.67 7.35
CA THR A 208 -11.48 -14.30 6.59
C THR A 208 -11.80 -13.54 5.31
N VAL A 209 -12.61 -14.14 4.43
CA VAL A 209 -13.18 -13.44 3.25
C VAL A 209 -13.96 -12.20 3.66
N GLU A 210 -14.73 -12.29 4.76
CA GLU A 210 -15.45 -11.14 5.29
C GLU A 210 -14.53 -10.01 5.71
N ASP A 211 -13.41 -10.33 6.36
CA ASP A 211 -12.40 -9.35 6.77
C ASP A 211 -11.80 -8.62 5.57
N ARG A 212 -11.52 -9.32 4.47
CA ARG A 212 -11.01 -8.72 3.22
C ARG A 212 -12.00 -7.73 2.64
N ILE A 213 -13.27 -8.11 2.59
CA ILE A 213 -14.34 -7.23 2.09
C ILE A 213 -14.54 -6.04 3.02
N ASP A 214 -14.53 -6.23 4.35
CA ASP A 214 -14.65 -5.15 5.32
C ASP A 214 -13.49 -4.15 5.21
N LEU A 215 -12.26 -4.63 4.99
CA LEU A 215 -11.12 -3.77 4.68
C LEU A 215 -11.38 -2.92 3.43
N ALA A 216 -11.80 -3.55 2.33
CA ALA A 216 -12.06 -2.86 1.08
C ALA A 216 -13.14 -1.78 1.24
N LEU A 217 -14.23 -2.11 1.92
CA LEU A 217 -15.34 -1.19 2.16
C LEU A 217 -14.95 -0.03 3.09
N GLU A 218 -14.12 -0.27 4.12
CA GLU A 218 -13.63 0.79 5.02
C GLU A 218 -12.68 1.73 4.26
N VAL A 219 -11.75 1.21 3.45
CA VAL A 219 -10.86 2.03 2.60
C VAL A 219 -11.69 2.90 1.64
N ARG A 220 -12.73 2.33 1.03
CA ARG A 220 -13.67 3.09 0.19
C ARG A 220 -14.39 4.19 0.98
N LYS A 221 -14.89 3.88 2.17
CA LYS A 221 -15.60 4.82 3.06
C LYS A 221 -14.71 5.97 3.51
N LEU A 222 -13.41 5.72 3.69
CA LEU A 222 -12.42 6.75 3.99
C LEU A 222 -12.12 7.66 2.79
N GLY A 223 -12.65 7.40 1.61
CA GLY A 223 -12.40 8.20 0.41
C GLY A 223 -10.99 8.03 -0.17
N VAL A 224 -10.29 6.96 0.19
CA VAL A 224 -8.98 6.64 -0.34
C VAL A 224 -9.09 6.32 -1.84
N LYS A 225 -8.16 6.86 -2.64
CA LYS A 225 -8.16 6.69 -4.11
C LYS A 225 -7.15 5.68 -4.63
N SER A 226 -6.29 5.16 -3.78
CA SER A 226 -5.25 4.20 -4.15
C SER A 226 -5.18 3.15 -3.05
N MET A 227 -5.45 1.89 -3.40
CA MET A 227 -5.47 0.78 -2.46
C MET A 227 -4.43 -0.27 -2.86
N PRO A 228 -3.30 -0.37 -2.15
CA PRO A 228 -2.40 -1.51 -2.32
C PRO A 228 -3.04 -2.79 -1.80
N VAL A 229 -2.88 -3.85 -2.56
CA VAL A 229 -3.28 -5.21 -2.18
C VAL A 229 -2.01 -6.05 -2.16
N ASN A 230 -1.46 -6.24 -0.97
CA ASN A 230 -0.21 -6.96 -0.76
C ASN A 230 -0.50 -8.42 -0.44
N LEU A 231 0.42 -9.31 -0.81
CA LEU A 231 0.45 -10.69 -0.31
C LEU A 231 1.40 -10.79 0.87
N LEU A 232 1.01 -11.57 1.88
CA LEU A 232 1.94 -11.95 2.93
C LEU A 232 3.07 -12.78 2.31
N ASN A 233 4.29 -12.32 2.47
CA ASN A 233 5.49 -13.11 2.32
C ASN A 233 5.95 -13.53 3.73
N PRO A 234 5.84 -14.81 4.12
CA PRO A 234 6.28 -15.27 5.43
C PRO A 234 7.78 -15.07 5.61
N ILE A 235 8.17 -14.28 6.60
CA ILE A 235 9.59 -13.97 6.87
C ILE A 235 10.06 -14.77 8.07
N PRO A 236 11.18 -15.51 7.96
CA PRO A 236 11.77 -16.23 9.09
C PRO A 236 12.04 -15.32 10.30
N GLY A 237 11.74 -15.83 11.48
CA GLY A 237 11.88 -15.07 12.73
C GLY A 237 10.68 -14.19 13.09
N THR A 238 9.69 -14.05 12.20
CA THR A 238 8.42 -13.36 12.52
C THR A 238 7.37 -14.37 13.02
N PRO A 239 6.36 -13.94 13.80
CA PRO A 239 5.27 -14.85 14.19
C PRO A 239 4.47 -15.46 13.03
N TYR A 240 4.54 -14.88 11.84
CA TYR A 240 3.84 -15.35 10.64
C TYR A 240 4.74 -16.11 9.66
N GLU A 241 5.94 -16.52 10.08
CA GLU A 241 6.89 -17.28 9.23
C GLU A 241 6.32 -18.60 8.67
N HIS A 242 5.32 -19.18 9.34
CA HIS A 242 4.67 -20.41 8.92
C HIS A 242 3.24 -20.23 8.39
N ASN A 243 2.79 -18.99 8.20
CA ASN A 243 1.48 -18.75 7.63
C ASN A 243 1.42 -19.27 6.18
N PRO A 244 0.29 -19.86 5.77
CA PRO A 244 0.14 -20.32 4.39
C PRO A 244 0.14 -19.12 3.43
N VAL A 245 0.88 -19.25 2.35
CA VAL A 245 0.84 -18.29 1.24
C VAL A 245 -0.43 -18.50 0.44
N LEU A 246 -1.12 -17.42 0.10
CA LEU A 246 -2.32 -17.49 -0.73
C LEU A 246 -1.97 -17.93 -2.15
N THR A 247 -2.88 -18.71 -2.75
CA THR A 247 -2.74 -19.15 -4.14
C THR A 247 -2.94 -17.99 -5.12
N THR A 248 -2.39 -18.10 -6.32
CA THR A 248 -2.63 -17.14 -7.41
C THR A 248 -4.14 -17.02 -7.73
N GLU A 249 -4.89 -18.10 -7.68
CA GLU A 249 -6.33 -18.08 -7.91
C GLU A 249 -7.06 -17.26 -6.84
N GLU A 250 -6.70 -17.46 -5.58
CA GLU A 250 -7.28 -16.71 -4.48
C GLU A 250 -6.94 -15.21 -4.61
N MET A 251 -5.70 -14.89 -4.97
CA MET A 251 -5.28 -13.52 -5.19
C MET A 251 -6.03 -12.85 -6.34
N ARG A 252 -6.18 -13.54 -7.48
CA ARG A 252 -6.99 -13.06 -8.61
C ARG A 252 -8.43 -12.79 -8.19
N ARG A 253 -9.02 -13.67 -7.37
CA ARG A 253 -10.37 -13.52 -6.83
C ARG A 253 -10.50 -12.28 -5.95
N ILE A 254 -9.56 -12.08 -5.01
CA ILE A 254 -9.54 -10.92 -4.14
C ILE A 254 -9.51 -9.63 -4.96
N VAL A 255 -8.55 -9.52 -5.89
CA VAL A 255 -8.39 -8.33 -6.74
C VAL A 255 -9.62 -8.07 -7.58
N ALA A 256 -10.21 -9.12 -8.18
CA ALA A 256 -11.42 -8.99 -8.98
C ALA A 256 -12.60 -8.47 -8.14
N VAL A 257 -12.87 -9.05 -6.96
CA VAL A 257 -13.94 -8.56 -6.07
C VAL A 257 -13.67 -7.13 -5.59
N PHE A 258 -12.42 -6.82 -5.25
CA PHE A 258 -12.06 -5.46 -4.85
C PHE A 258 -12.31 -4.44 -5.96
N ARG A 259 -12.17 -4.82 -7.24
CA ARG A 259 -12.48 -3.93 -8.37
C ARG A 259 -13.96 -3.54 -8.40
N PHE A 260 -14.87 -4.43 -8.04
CA PHE A 260 -16.28 -4.09 -7.89
C PHE A 260 -16.54 -3.14 -6.71
N CYS A 261 -15.75 -3.27 -5.63
CA CYS A 261 -15.81 -2.36 -4.49
C CYS A 261 -15.25 -0.97 -4.81
N PHE A 262 -14.22 -0.89 -5.68
CA PHE A 262 -13.46 0.33 -6.03
C PHE A 262 -13.43 0.55 -7.54
N ARG A 263 -14.47 1.14 -8.08
CA ARG A 263 -14.63 1.38 -9.52
C ARG A 263 -13.66 2.41 -10.12
N MET A 264 -13.24 3.42 -9.35
CA MET A 264 -12.55 4.63 -9.85
C MET A 264 -11.11 4.79 -9.36
N HIS A 265 -10.48 3.74 -8.83
CA HIS A 265 -9.20 3.90 -8.15
C HIS A 265 -8.21 2.80 -8.52
N GLY A 266 -6.93 3.18 -8.52
CA GLY A 266 -5.85 2.26 -8.82
C GLY A 266 -5.66 1.21 -7.72
N PHE A 267 -5.43 -0.03 -8.13
CA PHE A 267 -4.86 -1.05 -7.28
C PHE A 267 -3.35 -1.09 -7.49
N ALA A 268 -2.60 -1.23 -6.42
CA ALA A 268 -1.19 -1.57 -6.47
C ALA A 268 -1.04 -3.02 -6.00
N LEU A 269 -0.53 -3.89 -6.86
CA LEU A 269 -0.07 -5.20 -6.46
C LEU A 269 1.39 -5.06 -6.01
N GLN A 270 1.68 -5.51 -4.82
CA GLN A 270 3.02 -5.55 -4.28
C GLN A 270 3.34 -7.00 -3.93
N GLU A 271 4.28 -7.59 -4.65
CA GLU A 271 4.97 -8.80 -4.22
C GLU A 271 6.24 -8.37 -3.47
N GLU A 272 6.34 -8.74 -2.21
CA GLU A 272 7.60 -8.76 -1.50
C GLU A 272 8.36 -9.99 -2.00
N GLU A 273 9.43 -9.79 -2.74
CA GLU A 273 10.34 -10.81 -3.27
C GLU A 273 9.74 -11.86 -4.24
N GLY A 274 9.62 -11.54 -5.51
CA GLY A 274 9.17 -12.55 -6.50
C GLY A 274 9.41 -12.21 -7.95
N PHE A 275 9.67 -10.99 -8.31
CA PHE A 275 9.99 -10.63 -9.69
C PHE A 275 11.43 -11.00 -10.05
N SER A 276 11.65 -12.31 -10.30
CA SER A 276 12.95 -12.86 -10.76
C SER A 276 13.44 -12.33 -12.12
N ARG A 277 12.64 -11.54 -12.83
CA ARG A 277 13.04 -10.95 -14.12
C ARG A 277 13.65 -9.55 -14.02
N ILE A 278 13.63 -8.90 -12.86
CA ILE A 278 14.31 -7.62 -12.63
C ILE A 278 15.61 -7.82 -11.82
N LYS A 279 15.89 -9.03 -11.38
CA LYS A 279 17.14 -9.39 -10.68
C LYS A 279 18.42 -9.29 -11.52
N GLU A 280 18.30 -8.99 -12.81
CA GLU A 280 19.46 -8.90 -13.72
C GLU A 280 20.03 -7.48 -13.87
N ASP A 281 19.47 -6.46 -13.21
CA ASP A 281 20.09 -5.13 -13.17
C ASP A 281 20.96 -5.00 -11.90
N PRO A 282 22.29 -5.12 -12.00
CA PRO A 282 23.20 -5.03 -10.87
C PRO A 282 23.24 -3.64 -10.20
N ALA A 283 22.52 -2.66 -10.78
CA ALA A 283 22.40 -1.31 -10.23
C ALA A 283 21.23 -1.13 -9.25
N LEU A 284 20.36 -2.15 -9.11
CA LEU A 284 19.30 -2.14 -8.09
C LEU A 284 19.87 -2.61 -6.76
N HIS A 285 19.97 -1.69 -5.80
CA HIS A 285 20.37 -2.04 -4.44
C HIS A 285 19.33 -2.95 -3.76
N PRO A 286 19.79 -3.92 -2.91
CA PRO A 286 18.89 -4.68 -2.03
C PRO A 286 18.00 -3.73 -1.24
N GLY A 287 16.69 -3.93 -1.30
CA GLY A 287 15.69 -3.04 -0.63
C GLY A 287 14.95 -2.08 -1.54
N GLN A 288 15.21 -2.07 -2.85
CA GLN A 288 14.35 -1.37 -3.81
C GLN A 288 13.24 -2.29 -4.30
N MET A 289 11.99 -1.87 -4.09
CA MET A 289 10.81 -2.56 -4.57
C MET A 289 10.11 -1.73 -5.63
N LEU A 290 9.80 -2.35 -6.77
CA LEU A 290 8.90 -1.78 -7.77
C LEU A 290 7.47 -2.09 -7.35
N GLN A 291 6.67 -1.05 -7.15
CA GLN A 291 5.23 -1.16 -6.99
C GLN A 291 4.56 -0.84 -8.32
N PHE A 292 3.72 -1.74 -8.78
CA PHE A 292 2.88 -1.49 -9.95
C PHE A 292 1.54 -0.95 -9.48
N GLN A 293 1.19 0.24 -9.91
CA GLN A 293 -0.08 0.86 -9.58
C GLN A 293 -0.86 1.18 -10.85
N GLU A 294 -2.02 0.55 -11.01
CA GLU A 294 -3.01 1.03 -11.97
C GLU A 294 -3.66 2.29 -11.41
N THR A 295 -3.53 3.41 -12.08
CA THR A 295 -4.18 4.65 -11.69
C THR A 295 -5.21 5.07 -12.73
N CYS A 296 -6.31 5.57 -12.24
CA CYS A 296 -7.28 6.33 -13.02
C CYS A 296 -6.90 7.81 -13.06
#